data_01676c5a7b4ab1b118db9f896b292fbb
#
_entry.id   01676c5a7b4ab1b118db9f896b292fbb
#
_cell.length_a   1.000
_cell.length_b   1.000
_cell.length_c   1.000
_cell.angle_alpha   90.00
_cell.angle_beta   90.00
_cell.angle_gamma   90.00
#
_symmetry.space_group_name_H-M   'P 1'
#
loop_
_entity.id
_entity.type
_entity.pdbx_description
1 polymer ?
#
loop_
_entity_poly.entity_id
_entity_poly.type
_entity_poly.pdbx_seq_one_letter_code
_entity_poly.pdbx_strand_id
1 'polypeptide(L)'
;MASPGTTPSFSPAQLAGLSLPSSCSKTANDVIAFSNSYTGNAFRQTMIKTWQDEAEAAQAAGCIKGYKILNTAENTATEQIAQIQSLLLTGVKAIDIDSASPTALNGVIEQACSQGITVVVFDSLASTKCEYDLGDDIPVISTEMAQGMAQLMGGQGNMMIVRGLVGTETELPKYQAQLDVLKNYPNIKVVATVTGQSSEAIAESAVAAELPSLPQIDGVLTAGGGDSMGVVAAYQNAHMTVPPVALDNSGQALQFWSQSIPSGYKTVSIGAQPGVASAAFWETLDLLNGAKGIPKLMQAPPIPITPDSISQWEAVTPASNIATYLYTLAETNQLIQANYGGGPLPLPPVPTSAP
;
A
#
# COMPACT_ATOMS: atom_id res chain seq x y z
N MET A 1 4.90 14.77 10.02
CA MET A 1 3.59 14.07 9.80
C MET A 1 2.46 14.92 10.37
N ALA A 2 1.31 14.99 9.66
CA ALA A 2 0.10 15.59 10.24
C ALA A 2 -0.39 14.72 11.41
N SER A 3 -0.95 15.35 12.45
CA SER A 3 -1.60 14.60 13.52
C SER A 3 -2.93 14.02 13.01
N PRO A 4 -3.33 12.80 13.43
CA PRO A 4 -4.63 12.25 13.07
C PRO A 4 -5.76 13.24 13.37
N GLY A 5 -6.65 13.44 12.40
CA GLY A 5 -7.82 14.32 12.54
C GLY A 5 -7.62 15.80 12.20
N THR A 6 -6.44 16.25 11.81
CA THR A 6 -6.25 17.61 11.28
C THR A 6 -6.41 17.61 9.76
N THR A 7 -7.55 18.10 9.29
CA THR A 7 -7.76 18.35 7.86
C THR A 7 -6.98 19.61 7.45
N PRO A 8 -6.08 19.54 6.45
CA PRO A 8 -5.41 20.71 5.93
C PRO A 8 -6.44 21.68 5.33
N SER A 9 -6.29 22.97 5.61
CA SER A 9 -7.16 24.02 5.08
C SER A 9 -6.39 24.78 3.99
N PHE A 10 -6.94 24.80 2.77
CA PHE A 10 -6.36 25.50 1.63
C PHE A 10 -7.17 26.74 1.29
N SER A 11 -6.49 27.82 0.94
CA SER A 11 -7.15 29.02 0.42
C SER A 11 -7.68 28.77 -0.99
N PRO A 12 -8.72 29.53 -1.45
CA PRO A 12 -9.20 29.43 -2.82
C PRO A 12 -8.11 29.66 -3.89
N ALA A 13 -7.10 30.46 -3.58
CA ALA A 13 -5.98 30.69 -4.49
C ALA A 13 -5.07 29.46 -4.64
N GLN A 14 -4.89 28.68 -3.56
CA GLN A 14 -4.12 27.43 -3.59
C GLN A 14 -4.84 26.32 -4.38
N LEU A 15 -6.17 26.35 -4.41
CA LEU A 15 -6.99 25.40 -5.15
C LEU A 15 -7.48 25.95 -6.50
N ALA A 16 -6.94 27.07 -6.98
CA ALA A 16 -7.33 27.66 -8.25
C ALA A 16 -7.03 26.70 -9.41
N GLY A 17 -8.10 26.27 -10.11
CA GLY A 17 -7.99 25.28 -11.20
C GLY A 17 -8.43 23.86 -10.81
N LEU A 18 -8.52 23.55 -9.51
CA LEU A 18 -9.14 22.30 -9.04
C LEU A 18 -10.66 22.47 -8.98
N SER A 19 -11.39 21.56 -9.58
CA SER A 19 -12.86 21.50 -9.52
C SER A 19 -13.28 20.05 -9.32
N LEU A 20 -13.85 19.76 -8.15
CA LEU A 20 -14.38 18.44 -7.82
C LEU A 20 -15.90 18.43 -7.98
N PRO A 21 -16.51 17.33 -8.47
CA PRO A 21 -17.94 17.23 -8.66
C PRO A 21 -18.67 17.18 -7.30
N SER A 22 -19.88 17.73 -7.29
CA SER A 22 -20.75 17.69 -6.12
C SER A 22 -21.75 16.53 -6.14
N SER A 23 -21.76 15.75 -7.22
CA SER A 23 -22.66 14.60 -7.39
C SER A 23 -22.07 13.57 -8.36
N CYS A 24 -22.54 12.34 -8.23
CA CYS A 24 -22.17 11.22 -9.10
C CYS A 24 -23.18 10.95 -10.24
N SER A 25 -24.03 11.93 -10.58
CA SER A 25 -25.17 11.70 -11.48
C SER A 25 -24.81 11.35 -12.93
N LYS A 26 -23.60 11.71 -13.38
CA LYS A 26 -23.16 11.42 -14.76
C LYS A 26 -22.75 9.96 -14.96
N THR A 27 -22.41 9.25 -13.90
CA THR A 27 -21.85 7.89 -13.94
C THR A 27 -22.88 6.79 -13.63
N ALA A 28 -24.15 7.14 -13.38
CA ALA A 28 -25.22 6.20 -12.99
C ALA A 28 -25.40 4.99 -13.94
N ASN A 29 -24.98 5.12 -15.20
CA ASN A 29 -25.05 4.04 -16.20
C ASN A 29 -23.69 3.37 -16.47
N ASP A 30 -22.64 3.78 -15.77
CA ASP A 30 -21.29 3.33 -16.05
C ASP A 30 -20.93 2.07 -15.25
N VAL A 31 -20.06 1.27 -15.84
CA VAL A 31 -19.43 0.11 -15.20
C VAL A 31 -17.96 0.43 -15.04
N ILE A 32 -17.46 0.30 -13.82
CA ILE A 32 -16.06 0.50 -13.46
C ILE A 32 -15.42 -0.87 -13.21
N ALA A 33 -14.18 -1.05 -13.61
CA ALA A 33 -13.45 -2.29 -13.38
C ALA A 33 -12.21 -2.07 -12.52
N PHE A 34 -11.84 -3.10 -11.76
CA PHE A 34 -10.55 -3.21 -11.10
C PHE A 34 -9.79 -4.41 -11.67
N SER A 35 -8.56 -4.18 -12.11
CA SER A 35 -7.60 -5.22 -12.54
C SER A 35 -6.47 -5.29 -11.51
N ASN A 36 -6.45 -6.35 -10.72
CA ASN A 36 -5.47 -6.59 -9.67
C ASN A 36 -4.44 -7.63 -10.09
N SER A 37 -3.18 -7.35 -9.78
CA SER A 37 -2.02 -8.14 -10.23
C SER A 37 -1.71 -9.36 -9.37
N TYR A 38 -2.20 -9.42 -8.11
CA TYR A 38 -1.82 -10.45 -7.16
C TYR A 38 -2.85 -10.63 -6.04
N THR A 39 -3.03 -11.85 -5.55
CA THR A 39 -3.99 -12.13 -4.46
C THR A 39 -3.39 -12.86 -3.27
N GLY A 40 -2.09 -13.11 -3.28
CA GLY A 40 -1.42 -14.06 -2.40
C GLY A 40 -1.10 -13.58 -0.98
N ASN A 41 -1.54 -12.37 -0.56
CA ASN A 41 -1.26 -11.89 0.79
C ASN A 41 -2.41 -11.03 1.36
N ALA A 42 -2.35 -10.77 2.67
CA ALA A 42 -3.36 -9.99 3.39
C ALA A 42 -3.49 -8.55 2.85
N PHE A 43 -2.38 -7.93 2.40
CA PHE A 43 -2.39 -6.58 1.84
C PHE A 43 -3.31 -6.52 0.61
N ARG A 44 -3.12 -7.44 -0.34
CA ARG A 44 -3.93 -7.49 -1.57
C ARG A 44 -5.38 -7.87 -1.31
N GLN A 45 -5.63 -8.77 -0.34
CA GLN A 45 -7.00 -9.12 0.04
C GLN A 45 -7.73 -7.92 0.66
N THR A 46 -7.07 -7.18 1.55
CA THR A 46 -7.65 -5.96 2.13
C THR A 46 -7.86 -4.89 1.05
N MET A 47 -6.93 -4.72 0.12
CA MET A 47 -7.02 -3.79 -1.01
C MET A 47 -8.25 -4.08 -1.89
N ILE A 48 -8.42 -5.33 -2.31
CA ILE A 48 -9.58 -5.75 -3.09
C ILE A 48 -10.88 -5.45 -2.34
N LYS A 49 -10.91 -5.78 -1.06
CA LYS A 49 -12.09 -5.59 -0.22
C LYS A 49 -12.46 -4.11 -0.07
N THR A 50 -11.49 -3.24 0.22
CA THR A 50 -11.75 -1.80 0.38
C THR A 50 -12.24 -1.16 -0.92
N TRP A 51 -11.70 -1.55 -2.06
CA TRP A 51 -12.20 -1.11 -3.36
C TRP A 51 -13.62 -1.60 -3.62
N GLN A 52 -13.87 -2.88 -3.33
CA GLN A 52 -15.17 -3.50 -3.55
C GLN A 52 -16.27 -2.85 -2.69
N ASP A 53 -15.99 -2.59 -1.41
CA ASP A 53 -16.95 -1.98 -0.49
C ASP A 53 -17.42 -0.61 -0.98
N GLU A 54 -16.48 0.22 -1.48
CA GLU A 54 -16.83 1.53 -2.03
C GLU A 54 -17.59 1.42 -3.36
N ALA A 55 -17.25 0.44 -4.20
CA ALA A 55 -17.99 0.17 -5.43
C ALA A 55 -19.42 -0.31 -5.14
N GLU A 56 -19.63 -1.15 -4.12
CA GLU A 56 -20.94 -1.59 -3.67
C GLU A 56 -21.76 -0.43 -3.08
N ALA A 57 -21.13 0.41 -2.27
CA ALA A 57 -21.76 1.60 -1.72
C ALA A 57 -22.19 2.58 -2.82
N ALA A 58 -21.31 2.83 -3.81
CA ALA A 58 -21.62 3.68 -4.96
C ALA A 58 -22.73 3.10 -5.84
N GLN A 59 -22.76 1.79 -6.04
CA GLN A 59 -23.82 1.11 -6.78
C GLN A 59 -25.16 1.21 -6.03
N ALA A 60 -25.17 0.96 -4.73
CA ALA A 60 -26.36 1.10 -3.89
C ALA A 60 -26.91 2.53 -3.88
N ALA A 61 -26.02 3.53 -3.93
CA ALA A 61 -26.39 4.94 -4.03
C ALA A 61 -26.84 5.36 -5.45
N GLY A 62 -26.76 4.47 -6.45
CA GLY A 62 -27.10 4.79 -7.84
C GLY A 62 -26.05 5.63 -8.57
N CYS A 63 -24.85 5.70 -8.05
CA CYS A 63 -23.72 6.41 -8.65
C CYS A 63 -23.10 5.66 -9.82
N ILE A 64 -23.16 4.33 -9.82
CA ILE A 64 -22.71 3.47 -10.92
C ILE A 64 -23.74 2.39 -11.22
N LYS A 65 -23.69 1.84 -12.43
CA LYS A 65 -24.52 0.71 -12.81
C LYS A 65 -24.02 -0.60 -12.22
N GLY A 66 -22.71 -0.72 -12.08
CA GLY A 66 -22.06 -1.92 -11.55
C GLY A 66 -20.55 -1.87 -11.67
N TYR A 67 -19.90 -2.92 -11.19
CA TYR A 67 -18.45 -3.03 -11.21
C TYR A 67 -18.00 -4.44 -11.62
N LYS A 68 -16.70 -4.58 -11.90
CA LYS A 68 -16.01 -5.84 -12.18
C LYS A 68 -14.67 -5.86 -11.46
N ILE A 69 -14.30 -7.00 -10.90
CA ILE A 69 -12.95 -7.22 -10.33
C ILE A 69 -12.35 -8.43 -11.02
N LEU A 70 -11.16 -8.25 -11.58
CA LEU A 70 -10.37 -9.31 -12.19
C LEU A 70 -9.03 -9.40 -11.46
N ASN A 71 -8.64 -10.61 -11.09
CA ASN A 71 -7.42 -10.87 -10.34
C ASN A 71 -6.51 -11.82 -11.12
N THR A 72 -5.21 -11.58 -11.12
CA THR A 72 -4.21 -12.60 -11.45
C THR A 72 -3.75 -13.28 -10.14
N ALA A 73 -3.29 -14.52 -10.25
CA ALA A 73 -2.83 -15.25 -9.07
C ALA A 73 -1.34 -14.97 -8.76
N GLU A 74 -0.53 -14.78 -9.81
CA GLU A 74 0.94 -14.90 -9.75
C GLU A 74 1.69 -13.61 -10.12
N ASN A 75 1.04 -12.47 -10.04
CA ASN A 75 1.64 -11.17 -10.42
C ASN A 75 2.29 -11.20 -11.82
N THR A 76 1.61 -11.81 -12.82
CA THR A 76 2.14 -11.91 -14.17
C THR A 76 1.59 -10.83 -15.08
N ALA A 77 2.46 -10.03 -15.68
CA ALA A 77 2.06 -8.97 -16.61
C ALA A 77 1.29 -9.53 -17.83
N THR A 78 1.67 -10.70 -18.34
CA THR A 78 0.99 -11.33 -19.49
C THR A 78 -0.48 -11.64 -19.19
N GLU A 79 -0.77 -12.19 -18.01
CA GLU A 79 -2.13 -12.50 -17.61
C GLU A 79 -2.94 -11.22 -17.40
N GLN A 80 -2.35 -10.21 -16.75
CA GLN A 80 -3.02 -8.95 -16.50
C GLN A 80 -3.30 -8.16 -17.80
N ILE A 81 -2.37 -8.18 -18.77
CA ILE A 81 -2.61 -7.62 -20.10
C ILE A 81 -3.83 -8.26 -20.75
N ALA A 82 -3.93 -9.60 -20.73
CA ALA A 82 -5.09 -10.31 -21.28
C ALA A 82 -6.40 -9.95 -20.56
N GLN A 83 -6.37 -9.79 -19.25
CA GLN A 83 -7.52 -9.32 -18.46
C GLN A 83 -7.97 -7.92 -18.89
N ILE A 84 -7.03 -6.95 -18.94
CA ILE A 84 -7.36 -5.58 -19.35
C ILE A 84 -7.91 -5.58 -20.77
N GLN A 85 -7.29 -6.31 -21.72
CA GLN A 85 -7.81 -6.45 -23.07
C GLN A 85 -9.24 -7.00 -23.11
N SER A 86 -9.58 -7.95 -22.23
CA SER A 86 -10.94 -8.47 -22.14
C SER A 86 -11.91 -7.40 -21.62
N LEU A 87 -11.48 -6.55 -20.66
CA LEU A 87 -12.30 -5.44 -20.14
C LEU A 87 -12.61 -4.40 -21.22
N LEU A 88 -11.66 -4.08 -22.11
CA LEU A 88 -11.86 -3.14 -23.21
C LEU A 88 -13.03 -3.54 -24.10
N LEU A 89 -13.34 -4.82 -24.22
CA LEU A 89 -14.43 -5.35 -25.03
C LEU A 89 -15.81 -5.30 -24.33
N THR A 90 -15.84 -4.99 -23.04
CA THR A 90 -17.07 -5.06 -22.22
C THR A 90 -17.80 -3.74 -22.04
N GLY A 91 -17.23 -2.64 -22.58
CA GLY A 91 -17.85 -1.31 -22.50
C GLY A 91 -17.70 -0.64 -21.13
N VAL A 92 -16.73 -1.04 -20.30
CA VAL A 92 -16.37 -0.33 -19.07
C VAL A 92 -15.95 1.11 -19.38
N LYS A 93 -16.22 2.02 -18.46
CA LYS A 93 -15.89 3.46 -18.60
C LYS A 93 -14.60 3.84 -17.91
N ALA A 94 -14.19 3.05 -16.93
CA ALA A 94 -12.91 3.20 -16.26
C ALA A 94 -12.35 1.84 -15.84
N ILE A 95 -11.03 1.81 -15.68
CA ILE A 95 -10.29 0.67 -15.15
C ILE A 95 -9.31 1.20 -14.11
N ASP A 96 -9.48 0.78 -12.86
CA ASP A 96 -8.50 0.94 -11.80
C ASP A 96 -7.53 -0.23 -11.88
N ILE A 97 -6.23 0.03 -11.76
CA ILE A 97 -5.19 -0.98 -11.98
C ILE A 97 -4.20 -0.95 -10.83
N ASP A 98 -3.97 -2.11 -10.22
CA ASP A 98 -2.76 -2.37 -9.45
C ASP A 98 -1.82 -3.17 -10.35
N SER A 99 -0.70 -2.56 -10.76
CA SER A 99 0.09 -3.03 -11.90
C SER A 99 1.07 -4.15 -11.52
N ALA A 100 1.09 -5.24 -12.31
CA ALA A 100 2.08 -6.30 -12.18
C ALA A 100 3.49 -5.89 -12.60
N SER A 101 3.65 -4.79 -13.32
CA SER A 101 4.94 -4.32 -13.83
C SER A 101 4.88 -2.83 -14.17
N PRO A 102 5.90 -2.04 -13.83
CA PRO A 102 5.93 -0.61 -14.10
C PRO A 102 5.93 -0.26 -15.60
N THR A 103 6.20 -1.18 -16.48
CA THR A 103 6.35 -0.89 -17.91
C THR A 103 5.63 -1.86 -18.85
N ALA A 104 5.45 -3.12 -18.44
CA ALA A 104 4.92 -4.15 -19.36
C ALA A 104 3.45 -3.91 -19.74
N LEU A 105 2.68 -3.20 -18.88
CA LEU A 105 1.28 -2.89 -19.13
C LEU A 105 1.07 -1.62 -19.96
N ASN A 106 2.12 -0.81 -20.23
CA ASN A 106 1.98 0.49 -20.86
C ASN A 106 1.16 0.44 -22.17
N GLY A 107 1.44 -0.53 -23.04
CA GLY A 107 0.73 -0.63 -24.31
C GLY A 107 -0.78 -0.87 -24.16
N VAL A 108 -1.22 -1.68 -23.21
CA VAL A 108 -2.65 -1.94 -22.99
C VAL A 108 -3.33 -0.78 -22.24
N ILE A 109 -2.60 -0.07 -21.37
CA ILE A 109 -3.08 1.16 -20.69
C ILE A 109 -3.29 2.26 -21.75
N GLU A 110 -2.31 2.49 -22.63
CA GLU A 110 -2.43 3.47 -23.72
C GLU A 110 -3.58 3.10 -24.69
N GLN A 111 -3.79 1.81 -24.93
CA GLN A 111 -4.95 1.34 -25.71
C GLN A 111 -6.26 1.69 -25.00
N ALA A 112 -6.40 1.49 -23.69
CA ALA A 112 -7.57 1.86 -22.91
C ALA A 112 -7.84 3.37 -23.02
N CYS A 113 -6.81 4.19 -22.76
CA CYS A 113 -6.90 5.65 -22.87
C CYS A 113 -7.34 6.11 -24.28
N SER A 114 -6.78 5.49 -25.32
CA SER A 114 -7.13 5.85 -26.71
C SER A 114 -8.59 5.55 -27.07
N GLN A 115 -9.22 4.63 -26.34
CA GLN A 115 -10.65 4.30 -26.47
C GLN A 115 -11.54 5.21 -25.59
N GLY A 116 -10.96 6.17 -24.88
CA GLY A 116 -11.69 7.08 -23.99
C GLY A 116 -12.07 6.44 -22.64
N ILE A 117 -11.41 5.35 -22.25
CA ILE A 117 -11.57 4.73 -20.95
C ILE A 117 -10.66 5.47 -19.96
N THR A 118 -11.21 5.92 -18.84
CA THR A 118 -10.43 6.51 -17.75
C THR A 118 -9.60 5.41 -17.07
N VAL A 119 -8.32 5.68 -16.85
CA VAL A 119 -7.44 4.74 -16.16
C VAL A 119 -6.83 5.43 -14.93
N VAL A 120 -6.99 4.79 -13.77
CA VAL A 120 -6.30 5.13 -12.53
C VAL A 120 -5.42 3.94 -12.14
N VAL A 121 -4.12 4.18 -11.97
CA VAL A 121 -3.19 3.16 -11.49
C VAL A 121 -2.82 3.48 -10.06
N PHE A 122 -2.88 2.48 -9.17
CA PHE A 122 -2.66 2.73 -7.76
C PHE A 122 -1.79 1.65 -7.12
N ASP A 123 -1.20 1.95 -5.95
CA ASP A 123 -0.24 1.12 -5.21
C ASP A 123 1.01 0.81 -6.04
N SER A 124 0.95 -0.16 -6.92
CA SER A 124 2.02 -0.50 -7.86
C SER A 124 1.78 0.19 -9.20
N LEU A 125 2.54 1.25 -9.46
CA LEU A 125 2.29 2.18 -10.56
C LEU A 125 2.79 1.66 -11.91
N ALA A 126 2.26 2.26 -12.98
CA ALA A 126 2.74 2.11 -14.36
C ALA A 126 3.55 3.36 -14.77
N SER A 127 3.97 3.44 -16.04
CA SER A 127 4.82 4.55 -16.52
C SER A 127 4.34 5.11 -17.86
N THR A 128 3.03 5.21 -18.07
CA THR A 128 2.50 5.92 -19.23
C THR A 128 2.25 7.41 -18.88
N LYS A 129 1.57 8.15 -19.75
CA LYS A 129 1.23 9.56 -19.50
C LYS A 129 -0.27 9.81 -19.48
N CYS A 130 -1.04 8.82 -19.82
CA CYS A 130 -2.48 9.00 -20.01
C CYS A 130 -3.29 8.70 -18.76
N GLU A 131 -2.80 7.80 -17.91
CA GLU A 131 -3.41 7.44 -16.64
C GLU A 131 -3.26 8.52 -15.58
N TYR A 132 -3.96 8.32 -14.47
CA TYR A 132 -3.76 8.99 -13.20
C TYR A 132 -3.15 7.98 -12.24
N ASP A 133 -2.22 8.42 -11.43
CA ASP A 133 -1.45 7.60 -10.52
C ASP A 133 -1.72 7.99 -9.06
N LEU A 134 -2.01 7.01 -8.22
CA LEU A 134 -2.17 7.18 -6.78
C LEU A 134 -1.33 6.15 -6.04
N GLY A 135 -0.18 6.55 -5.54
CA GLY A 135 0.77 5.68 -4.85
C GLY A 135 1.00 6.04 -3.39
N ASP A 136 1.67 5.17 -2.68
CA ASP A 136 2.27 5.48 -1.39
C ASP A 136 3.64 6.14 -1.60
N ASP A 137 4.04 6.99 -0.64
CA ASP A 137 5.41 7.55 -0.65
C ASP A 137 6.41 6.49 -0.16
N ILE A 138 6.67 5.53 -1.03
CA ILE A 138 7.51 4.36 -0.75
C ILE A 138 8.92 4.74 -0.23
N PRO A 139 9.61 5.73 -0.83
CA PRO A 139 10.90 6.19 -0.30
C PRO A 139 10.80 6.71 1.13
N VAL A 140 9.74 7.48 1.47
CA VAL A 140 9.53 8.02 2.82
C VAL A 140 9.25 6.88 3.80
N ILE A 141 8.34 5.97 3.48
CA ILE A 141 8.01 4.81 4.33
C ILE A 141 9.26 4.01 4.66
N SER A 142 10.03 3.65 3.63
CA SER A 142 11.22 2.81 3.79
C SER A 142 12.35 3.52 4.51
N THR A 143 12.50 4.82 4.27
CA THR A 143 13.48 5.66 4.98
C THR A 143 13.15 5.74 6.47
N GLU A 144 11.90 6.05 6.83
CA GLU A 144 11.48 6.14 8.23
C GLU A 144 11.58 4.79 8.95
N MET A 145 11.20 3.71 8.28
CA MET A 145 11.35 2.35 8.81
C MET A 145 12.81 2.01 9.10
N ALA A 146 13.71 2.25 8.14
CA ALA A 146 15.13 1.96 8.30
C ALA A 146 15.81 2.86 9.35
N GLN A 147 15.45 4.14 9.40
CA GLN A 147 15.93 5.07 10.44
C GLN A 147 15.48 4.64 11.83
N GLY A 148 14.18 4.31 11.98
CA GLY A 148 13.64 3.83 13.23
C GLY A 148 14.32 2.55 13.72
N MET A 149 14.55 1.58 12.83
CA MET A 149 15.25 0.35 13.16
C MET A 149 16.73 0.61 13.52
N ALA A 150 17.44 1.43 12.76
CA ALA A 150 18.83 1.78 13.07
C ALA A 150 18.97 2.49 14.42
N GLN A 151 18.02 3.37 14.76
CA GLN A 151 17.97 4.04 16.07
C GLN A 151 17.67 3.02 17.20
N LEU A 152 16.75 2.09 16.97
CA LEU A 152 16.42 1.03 17.91
C LEU A 152 17.61 0.14 18.23
N MET A 153 18.45 -0.14 17.22
CA MET A 153 19.71 -0.89 17.36
C MET A 153 20.84 -0.06 18.00
N GLY A 154 20.61 1.23 18.31
CA GLY A 154 21.68 2.11 18.81
C GLY A 154 22.77 2.41 17.77
N GLY A 155 22.46 2.31 16.49
CA GLY A 155 23.35 2.62 15.37
C GLY A 155 24.45 1.59 15.10
N GLN A 156 24.36 0.38 15.65
CA GLN A 156 25.35 -0.69 15.48
C GLN A 156 24.73 -2.08 15.55
N GLY A 157 25.44 -3.09 15.03
CA GLY A 157 25.02 -4.49 15.08
C GLY A 157 24.79 -5.11 13.70
N ASN A 158 24.23 -6.31 13.69
CA ASN A 158 24.00 -7.10 12.49
C ASN A 158 22.55 -6.97 12.05
N MET A 159 22.36 -6.53 10.81
CA MET A 159 21.05 -6.35 10.15
C MET A 159 20.81 -7.46 9.14
N MET A 160 19.60 -8.00 9.15
CA MET A 160 19.08 -8.78 8.02
C MET A 160 18.08 -7.92 7.23
N ILE A 161 18.03 -8.10 5.92
CA ILE A 161 17.00 -7.48 5.06
C ILE A 161 16.20 -8.58 4.38
N VAL A 162 14.88 -8.52 4.49
CA VAL A 162 13.94 -9.39 3.78
C VAL A 162 13.24 -8.57 2.70
N ARG A 163 13.58 -8.87 1.45
CA ARG A 163 13.03 -8.20 0.26
C ARG A 163 11.64 -8.74 -0.08
N GLY A 164 10.81 -7.86 -0.66
CA GLY A 164 9.43 -8.17 -1.00
C GLY A 164 9.24 -8.86 -2.36
N LEU A 165 8.10 -8.58 -3.01
CA LEU A 165 7.68 -9.19 -4.27
C LEU A 165 8.49 -8.59 -5.44
N VAL A 166 9.48 -9.35 -5.88
CA VAL A 166 10.39 -8.92 -6.96
C VAL A 166 9.62 -8.72 -8.26
N GLY A 167 9.91 -7.62 -8.94
CA GLY A 167 9.29 -7.24 -10.21
C GLY A 167 8.18 -6.21 -10.11
N THR A 168 7.67 -5.94 -8.90
CA THR A 168 6.76 -4.82 -8.67
C THR A 168 7.50 -3.49 -8.69
N GLU A 169 6.78 -2.41 -9.00
CA GLU A 169 7.33 -1.05 -9.03
C GLU A 169 7.90 -0.63 -7.68
N THR A 170 7.26 -1.03 -6.57
CA THR A 170 7.59 -0.61 -5.22
C THR A 170 8.80 -1.32 -4.60
N GLU A 171 9.17 -2.51 -5.07
CA GLU A 171 10.15 -3.38 -4.40
C GLU A 171 11.58 -2.80 -4.40
N LEU A 172 12.09 -2.45 -5.57
CA LEU A 172 13.46 -1.93 -5.68
C LEU A 172 13.65 -0.57 -4.99
N PRO A 173 12.73 0.41 -5.11
CA PRO A 173 12.78 1.64 -4.34
C PRO A 173 12.77 1.44 -2.82
N LYS A 174 11.99 0.48 -2.30
CA LYS A 174 12.00 0.12 -0.87
C LYS A 174 13.40 -0.31 -0.42
N TYR A 175 13.95 -1.30 -1.11
CA TYR A 175 15.26 -1.84 -0.80
C TYR A 175 16.37 -0.78 -0.89
N GLN A 176 16.34 0.05 -1.94
CA GLN A 176 17.32 1.11 -2.14
C GLN A 176 17.25 2.17 -1.02
N ALA A 177 16.06 2.61 -0.65
CA ALA A 177 15.87 3.58 0.43
C ALA A 177 16.39 3.04 1.77
N GLN A 178 16.16 1.76 2.07
CA GLN A 178 16.73 1.11 3.27
C GLN A 178 18.27 1.14 3.24
N LEU A 179 18.88 0.79 2.11
CA LEU A 179 20.35 0.82 1.98
C LEU A 179 20.90 2.24 2.07
N ASP A 180 20.23 3.23 1.52
CA ASP A 180 20.68 4.64 1.57
C ASP A 180 20.68 5.18 3.01
N VAL A 181 19.68 4.81 3.82
CA VAL A 181 19.69 5.12 5.26
C VAL A 181 20.88 4.47 5.97
N LEU A 182 21.11 3.17 5.72
CA LEU A 182 22.17 2.42 6.40
C LEU A 182 23.57 2.95 6.11
N LYS A 183 23.80 3.67 5.01
CA LYS A 183 25.08 4.39 4.75
C LYS A 183 25.42 5.39 5.85
N ASN A 184 24.43 5.94 6.56
CA ASN A 184 24.64 6.86 7.68
C ASN A 184 24.95 6.15 9.01
N TYR A 185 24.90 4.82 9.04
CA TYR A 185 25.14 3.98 10.21
C TYR A 185 26.24 2.96 9.95
N PRO A 186 27.51 3.38 9.84
CA PRO A 186 28.63 2.51 9.38
C PRO A 186 28.92 1.32 10.31
N ASN A 187 28.41 1.35 11.54
CA ASN A 187 28.54 0.25 12.50
C ASN A 187 27.40 -0.76 12.41
N ILE A 188 26.37 -0.53 11.60
CA ILE A 188 25.38 -1.55 11.24
C ILE A 188 25.89 -2.30 10.01
N LYS A 189 25.95 -3.62 10.12
CA LYS A 189 26.39 -4.50 9.03
C LYS A 189 25.20 -5.28 8.49
N VAL A 190 24.91 -5.14 7.22
CA VAL A 190 23.96 -6.04 6.55
C VAL A 190 24.67 -7.38 6.33
N VAL A 191 24.30 -8.39 7.12
CA VAL A 191 24.94 -9.71 7.11
C VAL A 191 24.17 -10.75 6.30
N ALA A 192 22.89 -10.48 6.01
CA ALA A 192 22.07 -11.31 5.12
C ALA A 192 21.03 -10.46 4.38
N THR A 193 20.74 -10.85 3.15
CA THR A 193 19.61 -10.35 2.36
C THR A 193 18.93 -11.53 1.71
N VAL A 194 17.66 -11.74 2.06
CA VAL A 194 16.82 -12.82 1.50
C VAL A 194 15.61 -12.23 0.80
N THR A 195 14.90 -13.04 0.04
CA THR A 195 13.68 -12.61 -0.66
C THR A 195 12.48 -13.36 -0.08
N GLY A 196 11.56 -12.63 0.54
CA GLY A 196 10.36 -13.17 1.17
C GLY A 196 9.15 -13.17 0.22
N GLN A 197 9.23 -12.47 -0.93
CA GLN A 197 8.17 -12.37 -1.95
C GLN A 197 6.84 -11.81 -1.37
N SER A 198 6.90 -11.01 -0.31
CA SER A 198 5.71 -10.51 0.40
C SER A 198 4.76 -11.64 0.83
N SER A 199 5.33 -12.78 1.18
CA SER A 199 4.65 -14.01 1.58
C SER A 199 5.24 -14.55 2.88
N GLU A 200 4.39 -14.76 3.89
CA GLU A 200 4.81 -15.30 5.18
C GLU A 200 5.56 -16.62 5.02
N ALA A 201 5.01 -17.58 4.27
CA ALA A 201 5.61 -18.90 4.10
C ALA A 201 6.95 -18.87 3.35
N ILE A 202 7.07 -18.00 2.34
CA ILE A 202 8.32 -17.86 1.58
C ILE A 202 9.38 -17.19 2.45
N ALA A 203 9.02 -16.11 3.15
CA ALA A 203 9.92 -15.42 4.06
C ALA A 203 10.40 -16.35 5.21
N GLU A 204 9.47 -17.12 5.82
CA GLU A 204 9.82 -18.11 6.83
C GLU A 204 10.86 -19.10 6.31
N SER A 205 10.59 -19.71 5.15
CA SER A 205 11.51 -20.70 4.57
C SER A 205 12.87 -20.11 4.22
N ALA A 206 12.90 -18.90 3.63
CA ALA A 206 14.12 -18.22 3.23
C ALA A 206 14.97 -17.83 4.45
N VAL A 207 14.34 -17.30 5.50
CA VAL A 207 15.04 -16.94 6.76
C VAL A 207 15.53 -18.18 7.48
N ALA A 208 14.68 -19.22 7.63
CA ALA A 208 15.05 -20.47 8.30
C ALA A 208 16.29 -21.15 7.66
N ALA A 209 16.42 -21.06 6.35
CA ALA A 209 17.58 -21.61 5.62
C ALA A 209 18.90 -20.90 5.98
N GLU A 210 18.85 -19.61 6.27
CA GLU A 210 20.04 -18.81 6.58
C GLU A 210 20.43 -18.87 8.06
N LEU A 211 19.44 -19.01 8.99
CA LEU A 211 19.66 -18.93 10.44
C LEU A 211 20.86 -19.73 10.95
N PRO A 212 21.13 -20.99 10.49
CA PRO A 212 22.26 -21.78 11.04
C PRO A 212 23.64 -21.20 10.73
N SER A 213 23.74 -20.32 9.70
CA SER A 213 25.02 -19.75 9.24
C SER A 213 25.24 -18.31 9.71
N LEU A 214 24.19 -17.67 10.27
CA LEU A 214 24.22 -16.25 10.61
C LEU A 214 24.80 -15.99 12.01
N PRO A 215 25.49 -14.86 12.19
CA PRO A 215 25.77 -14.35 13.54
C PRO A 215 24.44 -13.95 14.21
N GLN A 216 24.53 -13.57 15.49
CA GLN A 216 23.37 -12.94 16.14
C GLN A 216 22.87 -11.76 15.28
N ILE A 217 21.57 -11.72 15.02
CA ILE A 217 20.89 -10.62 14.32
C ILE A 217 20.33 -9.67 15.38
N ASP A 218 20.59 -8.37 15.21
CA ASP A 218 20.17 -7.31 16.13
C ASP A 218 18.98 -6.50 15.60
N GLY A 219 18.65 -6.65 14.32
CA GLY A 219 17.46 -6.06 13.69
C GLY A 219 17.18 -6.63 12.31
N VAL A 220 15.90 -6.64 11.92
CA VAL A 220 15.46 -7.10 10.60
C VAL A 220 14.60 -6.04 9.93
N LEU A 221 14.99 -5.62 8.74
CA LEU A 221 14.15 -4.81 7.86
C LEU A 221 13.36 -5.72 6.93
N THR A 222 12.10 -5.42 6.73
CA THR A 222 11.20 -6.15 5.82
C THR A 222 10.61 -5.22 4.77
N ALA A 223 10.01 -5.80 3.73
CA ALA A 223 9.31 -5.04 2.70
C ALA A 223 7.78 -5.00 2.90
N GLY A 224 7.26 -5.79 3.82
CA GLY A 224 5.82 -5.90 4.10
C GLY A 224 5.14 -7.08 3.40
N GLY A 225 3.81 -7.13 3.52
CA GLY A 225 2.98 -8.12 2.82
C GLY A 225 3.02 -9.54 3.41
N GLY A 226 3.51 -9.71 4.64
CA GLY A 226 3.65 -11.01 5.32
C GLY A 226 5.11 -11.37 5.66
N ASP A 227 6.08 -10.68 5.05
CA ASP A 227 7.51 -10.96 5.27
C ASP A 227 7.88 -10.89 6.76
N SER A 228 7.33 -9.93 7.50
CA SER A 228 7.64 -9.74 8.92
C SER A 228 7.22 -10.93 9.79
N MET A 229 6.04 -11.47 9.54
CA MET A 229 5.54 -12.63 10.27
C MET A 229 6.27 -13.91 9.87
N GLY A 230 6.70 -14.03 8.62
CA GLY A 230 7.60 -15.10 8.19
C GLY A 230 8.94 -15.09 8.95
N VAL A 231 9.52 -13.91 9.18
CA VAL A 231 10.72 -13.79 10.04
C VAL A 231 10.41 -14.26 11.47
N VAL A 232 9.32 -13.77 12.05
CA VAL A 232 8.91 -14.15 13.41
C VAL A 232 8.75 -15.67 13.52
N ALA A 233 8.03 -16.28 12.56
CA ALA A 233 7.80 -17.73 12.52
C ALA A 233 9.10 -18.52 12.41
N ALA A 234 10.04 -18.10 11.55
CA ALA A 234 11.33 -18.77 11.39
C ALA A 234 12.13 -18.82 12.70
N TYR A 235 12.18 -17.70 13.44
CA TYR A 235 12.87 -17.65 14.73
C TYR A 235 12.15 -18.48 15.81
N GLN A 236 10.83 -18.41 15.89
CA GLN A 236 10.02 -19.18 16.83
C GLN A 236 10.18 -20.69 16.60
N ASN A 237 10.11 -21.13 15.35
CA ASN A 237 10.26 -22.55 14.97
C ASN A 237 11.68 -23.06 15.21
N ALA A 238 12.69 -22.19 15.12
CA ALA A 238 14.07 -22.50 15.50
C ALA A 238 14.31 -22.42 17.02
N HIS A 239 13.29 -22.10 17.84
CA HIS A 239 13.42 -21.87 19.29
C HIS A 239 14.44 -20.78 19.66
N MET A 240 14.59 -19.78 18.80
CA MET A 240 15.47 -18.63 18.99
C MET A 240 14.69 -17.41 19.44
N THR A 241 15.38 -16.49 20.14
CA THR A 241 14.79 -15.19 20.49
C THR A 241 14.56 -14.37 19.23
N VAL A 242 13.33 -13.89 19.02
CA VAL A 242 12.99 -13.04 17.88
C VAL A 242 13.67 -11.67 18.04
N PRO A 243 14.53 -11.23 17.11
CA PRO A 243 15.11 -9.89 17.14
C PRO A 243 14.04 -8.82 16.86
N PRO A 244 14.34 -7.54 17.05
CA PRO A 244 13.49 -6.48 16.50
C PRO A 244 13.26 -6.68 14.99
N VAL A 245 11.99 -6.81 14.57
CA VAL A 245 11.58 -7.00 13.17
C VAL A 245 10.71 -5.83 12.77
N ALA A 246 11.05 -5.10 11.72
CA ALA A 246 10.19 -4.08 11.17
C ALA A 246 8.87 -4.71 10.70
N LEU A 247 7.75 -4.29 11.30
CA LEU A 247 6.44 -4.92 11.10
C LEU A 247 5.67 -4.25 9.95
N ASP A 248 4.79 -5.02 9.33
CA ASP A 248 4.03 -4.65 8.14
C ASP A 248 2.60 -4.17 8.41
N ASN A 249 2.25 -3.87 9.64
CA ASN A 249 0.91 -3.47 10.06
C ASN A 249 -0.18 -4.54 9.84
N SER A 250 0.16 -5.81 9.59
CA SER A 250 -0.84 -6.89 9.54
C SER A 250 -1.46 -7.13 10.92
N GLY A 251 -2.70 -7.62 10.97
CA GLY A 251 -3.35 -7.96 12.22
C GLY A 251 -2.59 -9.00 13.03
N GLN A 252 -1.93 -9.97 12.38
CA GLN A 252 -1.01 -10.90 13.03
C GLN A 252 0.18 -10.18 13.65
N ALA A 253 0.81 -9.24 12.92
CA ALA A 253 1.95 -8.48 13.41
C ALA A 253 1.56 -7.57 14.59
N LEU A 254 0.39 -6.95 14.53
CA LEU A 254 -0.13 -6.14 15.63
C LEU A 254 -0.39 -6.99 16.89
N GLN A 255 -1.00 -8.17 16.74
CA GLN A 255 -1.21 -9.10 17.84
C GLN A 255 0.12 -9.58 18.43
N PHE A 256 1.07 -9.99 17.59
CA PHE A 256 2.40 -10.38 18.04
C PHE A 256 3.07 -9.24 18.84
N TRP A 257 3.00 -8.02 18.33
CA TRP A 257 3.64 -6.88 18.99
C TRP A 257 2.94 -6.53 20.30
N SER A 258 1.62 -6.39 20.33
CA SER A 258 0.86 -6.03 21.53
C SER A 258 1.10 -7.04 22.67
N GLN A 259 1.14 -8.34 22.35
CA GLN A 259 1.44 -9.42 23.29
C GLN A 259 2.92 -9.41 23.76
N SER A 260 3.83 -8.87 22.95
CA SER A 260 5.26 -8.85 23.24
C SER A 260 5.72 -7.57 23.96
N ILE A 261 4.93 -6.48 23.96
CA ILE A 261 5.24 -5.24 24.68
C ILE A 261 5.53 -5.47 26.17
N PRO A 262 4.76 -6.28 26.93
CA PRO A 262 5.01 -6.48 28.35
C PRO A 262 6.37 -7.16 28.64
N SER A 263 6.92 -7.92 27.69
CA SER A 263 8.27 -8.50 27.81
C SER A 263 9.40 -7.55 27.41
N GLY A 264 9.06 -6.31 27.02
CA GLY A 264 10.02 -5.29 26.59
C GLY A 264 10.40 -5.35 25.12
N TYR A 265 9.68 -6.13 24.29
CA TYR A 265 9.92 -6.17 22.85
C TYR A 265 9.67 -4.81 22.20
N LYS A 266 10.61 -4.36 21.41
CA LYS A 266 10.54 -3.07 20.71
C LYS A 266 10.69 -3.31 19.21
N THR A 267 9.96 -2.53 18.42
CA THR A 267 10.06 -2.57 16.97
C THR A 267 9.62 -1.25 16.36
N VAL A 268 9.68 -1.17 15.04
CA VAL A 268 9.08 -0.12 14.20
C VAL A 268 7.97 -0.73 13.35
N SER A 269 6.87 0.00 13.23
CA SER A 269 5.74 -0.39 12.39
C SER A 269 5.26 0.85 11.63
N ILE A 270 5.57 0.88 10.35
CA ILE A 270 5.12 1.90 9.42
C ILE A 270 4.93 1.22 8.06
N GLY A 271 3.78 1.42 7.44
CA GLY A 271 3.45 0.71 6.23
C GLY A 271 2.68 1.55 5.22
N ALA A 272 2.71 1.10 3.99
CA ALA A 272 1.76 1.44 2.96
C ALA A 272 0.37 0.97 3.37
N GLN A 273 -0.67 1.54 2.74
CA GLN A 273 -2.04 1.25 3.14
C GLN A 273 -2.86 0.68 1.98
N PRO A 274 -3.44 -0.52 2.13
CA PRO A 274 -4.27 -1.09 1.07
C PRO A 274 -5.54 -0.29 0.79
N GLY A 275 -6.00 0.56 1.70
CA GLY A 275 -7.15 1.46 1.50
C GLY A 275 -6.94 2.55 0.46
N VAL A 276 -5.73 2.72 -0.07
CA VAL A 276 -5.49 3.54 -1.27
C VAL A 276 -6.40 3.11 -2.43
N ALA A 277 -6.81 1.84 -2.47
CA ALA A 277 -7.75 1.32 -3.46
C ALA A 277 -9.14 1.99 -3.38
N SER A 278 -9.64 2.26 -2.17
CA SER A 278 -10.90 3.01 -2.01
C SER A 278 -10.77 4.46 -2.50
N ALA A 279 -9.61 5.10 -2.25
CA ALA A 279 -9.35 6.44 -2.79
C ALA A 279 -9.27 6.44 -4.32
N ALA A 280 -8.61 5.45 -4.93
CA ALA A 280 -8.55 5.29 -6.38
C ALA A 280 -9.94 5.14 -7.00
N PHE A 281 -10.83 4.35 -6.37
CA PHE A 281 -12.22 4.23 -6.81
C PHE A 281 -12.95 5.59 -6.86
N TRP A 282 -12.85 6.38 -5.78
CA TRP A 282 -13.50 7.69 -5.72
C TRP A 282 -12.87 8.72 -6.64
N GLU A 283 -11.54 8.70 -6.81
CA GLU A 283 -10.84 9.50 -7.81
C GLU A 283 -11.35 9.20 -9.22
N THR A 284 -11.50 7.91 -9.54
CA THR A 284 -12.07 7.46 -10.82
C THR A 284 -13.50 8.00 -11.02
N LEU A 285 -14.32 7.95 -9.97
CA LEU A 285 -15.67 8.51 -10.04
C LEU A 285 -15.65 10.03 -10.26
N ASP A 286 -14.78 10.76 -9.58
CA ASP A 286 -14.63 12.20 -9.75
C ASP A 286 -14.22 12.56 -11.19
N LEU A 287 -13.26 11.84 -11.75
CA LEU A 287 -12.82 12.01 -13.14
C LEU A 287 -13.96 11.78 -14.12
N LEU A 288 -14.72 10.70 -13.98
CA LEU A 288 -15.88 10.39 -14.83
C LEU A 288 -17.00 11.42 -14.68
N ASN A 289 -17.18 11.99 -13.49
CA ASN A 289 -18.15 13.07 -13.25
C ASN A 289 -17.67 14.45 -13.72
N GLY A 290 -16.45 14.54 -14.25
CA GLY A 290 -15.91 15.73 -14.90
C GLY A 290 -15.07 16.61 -13.99
N ALA A 291 -14.42 16.04 -12.97
CA ALA A 291 -13.39 16.73 -12.20
C ALA A 291 -12.33 17.33 -13.12
N LYS A 292 -11.76 18.45 -12.67
CA LYS A 292 -10.65 19.12 -13.36
C LYS A 292 -9.55 19.45 -12.39
N GLY A 293 -8.31 19.40 -12.86
CA GLY A 293 -7.14 19.77 -12.08
C GLY A 293 -6.67 18.69 -11.11
N ILE A 294 -7.23 17.49 -11.12
CA ILE A 294 -6.68 16.37 -10.34
C ILE A 294 -5.22 16.15 -10.78
N PRO A 295 -4.26 16.10 -9.84
CA PRO A 295 -2.86 15.82 -10.17
C PRO A 295 -2.71 14.48 -10.88
N LYS A 296 -1.81 14.39 -11.84
CA LYS A 296 -1.52 13.13 -12.54
C LYS A 296 -0.82 12.10 -11.66
N LEU A 297 -0.13 12.54 -10.64
CA LEU A 297 0.47 11.71 -9.61
C LEU A 297 0.05 12.25 -8.25
N MET A 298 -0.58 11.42 -7.46
CA MET A 298 -0.93 11.69 -6.08
C MET A 298 -0.27 10.67 -5.15
N GLN A 299 -0.09 11.08 -3.91
CA GLN A 299 0.46 10.24 -2.86
C GLN A 299 -0.51 10.12 -1.69
N ALA A 300 -0.60 8.92 -1.15
CA ALA A 300 -1.28 8.63 0.11
C ALA A 300 -0.27 8.63 1.27
N PRO A 301 -0.69 9.05 2.48
CA PRO A 301 0.19 9.05 3.64
C PRO A 301 0.44 7.63 4.18
N PRO A 302 1.62 7.35 4.74
CA PRO A 302 1.87 6.07 5.41
C PRO A 302 1.07 5.95 6.71
N ILE A 303 0.93 4.72 7.22
CA ILE A 303 0.37 4.44 8.54
C ILE A 303 1.50 4.11 9.52
N PRO A 304 1.91 5.05 10.38
CA PRO A 304 2.75 4.73 11.51
C PRO A 304 1.91 4.16 12.65
N ILE A 305 2.30 3.00 13.17
CA ILE A 305 1.70 2.43 14.38
C ILE A 305 2.72 2.50 15.50
N THR A 306 2.27 2.96 16.67
CA THR A 306 3.11 3.15 17.85
C THR A 306 2.53 2.37 19.02
N PRO A 307 3.29 2.14 20.11
CA PRO A 307 2.75 1.51 21.32
C PRO A 307 1.48 2.22 21.87
N ASP A 308 1.35 3.53 21.65
CA ASP A 308 0.18 4.28 22.12
C ASP A 308 -1.06 4.09 21.22
N SER A 309 -0.87 3.76 19.94
CA SER A 309 -1.97 3.59 18.97
C SER A 309 -2.28 2.12 18.67
N ILE A 310 -1.43 1.17 19.05
CA ILE A 310 -1.54 -0.23 18.64
C ILE A 310 -2.87 -0.86 19.05
N SER A 311 -3.39 -0.59 20.25
CA SER A 311 -4.63 -1.17 20.72
C SER A 311 -5.85 -0.72 19.90
N GLN A 312 -5.82 0.52 19.40
CA GLN A 312 -6.87 1.04 18.53
C GLN A 312 -6.85 0.35 17.17
N TRP A 313 -5.66 0.19 16.59
CA TRP A 313 -5.50 -0.50 15.31
C TRP A 313 -5.81 -2.00 15.40
N GLU A 314 -5.34 -2.68 16.45
CA GLU A 314 -5.62 -4.11 16.67
C GLU A 314 -7.13 -4.40 16.79
N ALA A 315 -7.88 -3.48 17.41
CA ALA A 315 -9.33 -3.64 17.56
C ALA A 315 -10.09 -3.67 16.21
N VAL A 316 -9.53 -3.09 15.15
CA VAL A 316 -10.16 -2.97 13.83
C VAL A 316 -9.41 -3.73 12.72
N THR A 317 -8.33 -4.43 13.06
CA THR A 317 -7.52 -5.16 12.09
C THR A 317 -7.50 -6.65 12.42
N PRO A 318 -8.42 -7.45 11.84
CA PRO A 318 -8.38 -8.91 11.98
C PRO A 318 -7.02 -9.48 11.56
N ALA A 319 -6.66 -10.65 12.07
CA ALA A 319 -5.38 -11.31 11.77
C ALA A 319 -5.14 -11.49 10.26
N SER A 320 -6.20 -11.67 9.48
CA SER A 320 -6.13 -11.83 8.02
C SER A 320 -6.01 -10.52 7.23
N ASN A 321 -6.07 -9.36 7.90
CA ASN A 321 -6.12 -8.05 7.25
C ASN A 321 -4.85 -7.24 7.55
N ILE A 322 -4.71 -6.10 6.85
CA ILE A 322 -3.69 -5.08 7.12
C ILE A 322 -4.39 -3.83 7.68
N ALA A 323 -3.80 -3.18 8.68
CA ALA A 323 -4.27 -1.90 9.16
C ALA A 323 -4.29 -0.88 8.01
N THR A 324 -5.43 -0.26 7.82
CA THR A 324 -5.62 0.68 6.72
C THR A 324 -6.61 1.78 7.09
N TYR A 325 -6.40 2.97 6.54
CA TYR A 325 -7.45 3.97 6.47
C TYR A 325 -8.47 3.57 5.40
N LEU A 326 -9.72 4.01 5.57
CA LEU A 326 -10.76 3.90 4.56
C LEU A 326 -11.03 5.28 4.00
N TYR A 327 -11.00 5.41 2.69
CA TYR A 327 -11.26 6.67 2.02
C TYR A 327 -12.66 6.67 1.44
N THR A 328 -13.54 7.44 2.05
CA THR A 328 -14.81 7.82 1.43
C THR A 328 -14.56 8.90 0.35
N LEU A 329 -15.59 9.29 -0.38
CA LEU A 329 -15.51 10.43 -1.31
C LEU A 329 -14.97 11.69 -0.61
N ALA A 330 -15.37 11.94 0.63
CA ALA A 330 -14.96 13.14 1.37
C ALA A 330 -13.46 13.11 1.71
N GLU A 331 -12.93 12.00 2.22
CA GLU A 331 -11.51 11.83 2.51
C GLU A 331 -10.68 11.83 1.24
N THR A 332 -11.16 11.22 0.15
CA THR A 332 -10.50 11.25 -1.17
C THR A 332 -10.41 12.68 -1.69
N ASN A 333 -11.47 13.47 -1.58
CA ASN A 333 -11.45 14.86 -1.97
C ASN A 333 -10.45 15.71 -1.15
N GLN A 334 -10.29 15.42 0.13
CA GLN A 334 -9.25 16.05 0.96
C GLN A 334 -7.85 15.64 0.52
N LEU A 335 -7.65 14.37 0.18
CA LEU A 335 -6.39 13.86 -0.35
C LEU A 335 -6.03 14.53 -1.69
N ILE A 336 -6.99 14.65 -2.61
CA ILE A 336 -6.83 15.36 -3.88
C ILE A 336 -6.41 16.83 -3.64
N GLN A 337 -7.12 17.51 -2.73
CA GLN A 337 -6.82 18.92 -2.41
C GLN A 337 -5.42 19.09 -1.81
N ALA A 338 -5.00 18.18 -0.94
CA ALA A 338 -3.67 18.19 -0.34
C ALA A 338 -2.56 17.98 -1.38
N ASN A 339 -2.72 17.00 -2.25
CA ASN A 339 -1.80 16.75 -3.35
C ASN A 339 -1.75 17.93 -4.34
N TYR A 340 -2.89 18.50 -4.70
CA TYR A 340 -2.96 19.66 -5.58
C TYR A 340 -2.32 20.91 -4.97
N GLY A 341 -2.62 21.18 -3.70
CA GLY A 341 -2.14 22.36 -2.98
C GLY A 341 -0.71 22.25 -2.44
N GLY A 342 -0.08 21.07 -2.52
CA GLY A 342 1.27 20.82 -2.00
C GLY A 342 1.36 20.91 -0.46
N GLY A 343 0.27 20.62 0.24
CA GLY A 343 0.20 20.62 1.69
C GLY A 343 0.50 19.25 2.31
N PRO A 344 0.49 19.16 3.65
CA PRO A 344 0.62 17.88 4.33
C PRO A 344 -0.56 16.96 3.98
N LEU A 345 -0.26 15.69 3.70
CA LEU A 345 -1.30 14.70 3.39
C LEU A 345 -2.17 14.45 4.63
N PRO A 346 -3.51 14.48 4.48
CA PRO A 346 -4.41 14.22 5.58
C PRO A 346 -4.35 12.74 5.99
N LEU A 347 -4.38 12.49 7.30
CA LEU A 347 -4.60 11.16 7.83
C LEU A 347 -6.10 11.00 8.11
N PRO A 348 -6.81 10.10 7.41
CA PRO A 348 -8.17 9.76 7.78
C PRO A 348 -8.26 9.27 9.23
N PRO A 349 -9.43 9.28 9.85
CA PRO A 349 -9.58 8.68 11.18
C PRO A 349 -9.33 7.17 11.11
N VAL A 350 -8.79 6.61 12.19
CA VAL A 350 -8.74 5.15 12.33
C VAL A 350 -10.16 4.60 12.19
N PRO A 351 -10.39 3.59 11.34
CA PRO A 351 -11.71 3.00 11.17
C PRO A 351 -12.32 2.54 12.49
N THR A 352 -13.64 2.53 12.57
CA THR A 352 -14.38 2.04 13.75
C THR A 352 -14.73 0.55 13.64
N SER A 353 -14.51 -0.04 12.48
CA SER A 353 -14.71 -1.48 12.20
C SER A 353 -13.70 -1.92 11.15
N ALA A 354 -13.46 -3.23 11.08
CA ALA A 354 -12.67 -3.82 10.00
C ALA A 354 -13.35 -3.64 8.64
N PRO A 355 -12.58 -3.48 7.56
CA PRO A 355 -13.08 -3.50 6.20
C PRO A 355 -13.61 -4.86 5.79
#